data_43c1721c5a39593bd583037e2255dda1
#
_entry.id   43c1721c5a39593bd583037e2255dda1
#
_cell.length_a   1.000
_cell.length_b   1.000
_cell.length_c   1.000
_cell.angle_alpha   90.00
_cell.angle_beta   90.00
_cell.angle_gamma   90.00
#
_symmetry.space_group_name_H-M   'P 1'
#
loop_
_entity.id
_entity.type
_entity.pdbx_description
1 polymer ?
#
loop_
_entity_poly.entity_id
_entity_poly.type
_entity_poly.pdbx_seq_one_letter_code
_entity_poly.pdbx_strand_id
1 'polypeptide(L)'
;MVPGLGPSRERRLWLAGVAAWSDFMAAPAPLGSSRAYSLLRIGVSDAMDALERGDVARLANALPRSEHWRLFEAFGADAAYLDIETGDDVWGHESISAIGLFDSAGPRFLLAGRDLHLFPELARSWKVLVTFNGLSFDVPILRRAFPEWTPPPCHIDLRHLLTRLGHHGGLKRIEDEIESLNLARPWHLRRIDGWDACNLFRRGREGDREALRLFAEYNLYDVVNLRTLMAYGYNAQAQVEIARAPELSAHVPLLPIPQRGEVLYDVSKLLLGL
;
A
#
# COMPACT_ATOMS: atom_id res chain seq x y z
N MET A 1 -16.55 8.48 -0.25
CA MET A 1 -16.71 9.85 0.35
C MET A 1 -16.43 10.91 -0.71
N VAL A 2 -17.09 12.04 -0.62
CA VAL A 2 -16.81 13.24 -1.42
C VAL A 2 -16.73 14.43 -0.46
N PRO A 3 -16.13 15.57 -0.84
CA PRO A 3 -16.08 16.75 0.02
C PRO A 3 -17.48 17.13 0.55
N GLY A 4 -17.60 17.33 1.85
CA GLY A 4 -18.86 17.63 2.52
C GLY A 4 -19.71 16.41 2.92
N LEU A 5 -19.30 15.20 2.54
CA LEU A 5 -19.93 13.94 2.96
C LEU A 5 -19.03 13.24 3.99
N GLY A 6 -19.20 13.54 5.25
CA GLY A 6 -18.48 12.87 6.34
C GLY A 6 -19.10 11.50 6.67
N PRO A 7 -18.39 10.64 7.47
CA PRO A 7 -18.78 9.24 7.74
C PRO A 7 -20.22 9.07 8.24
N SER A 8 -20.69 9.98 9.11
CA SER A 8 -22.05 9.90 9.67
C SER A 8 -23.15 10.17 8.63
N ARG A 9 -22.88 11.06 7.65
CA ARG A 9 -23.82 11.33 6.55
C ARG A 9 -23.80 10.20 5.53
N GLU A 10 -22.63 9.71 5.23
CA GLU A 10 -22.41 8.57 4.33
C GLU A 10 -23.19 7.35 4.86
N ARG A 11 -23.03 7.00 6.13
CA ARG A 11 -23.79 5.90 6.75
C ARG A 11 -25.31 6.10 6.66
N ARG A 12 -25.82 7.32 6.90
CA ARG A 12 -27.26 7.60 6.76
C ARG A 12 -27.78 7.37 5.35
N LEU A 13 -26.96 7.67 4.34
CA LEU A 13 -27.31 7.38 2.94
C LEU A 13 -27.38 5.89 2.71
N TRP A 14 -26.41 5.11 3.14
CA TRP A 14 -26.38 3.67 2.99
C TRP A 14 -27.62 3.01 3.64
N LEU A 15 -27.93 3.37 4.88
CA LEU A 15 -29.11 2.88 5.58
C LEU A 15 -30.44 3.33 4.95
N ALA A 16 -30.41 4.33 4.10
CA ALA A 16 -31.57 4.77 3.29
C ALA A 16 -31.59 4.12 1.89
N GLY A 17 -30.73 3.11 1.62
CA GLY A 17 -30.67 2.41 0.34
C GLY A 17 -29.89 3.15 -0.76
N VAL A 18 -29.17 4.24 -0.40
CA VAL A 18 -28.30 4.98 -1.32
C VAL A 18 -26.88 4.50 -1.10
N ALA A 19 -26.51 3.38 -1.70
CA ALA A 19 -25.25 2.68 -1.46
C ALA A 19 -24.16 3.05 -2.48
N ALA A 20 -24.56 3.40 -3.70
CA ALA A 20 -23.64 3.79 -4.78
C ALA A 20 -23.82 5.26 -5.19
N TRP A 21 -22.86 5.80 -5.89
CA TRP A 21 -22.93 7.17 -6.44
C TRP A 21 -24.05 7.31 -7.46
N SER A 22 -24.31 6.27 -8.27
CA SER A 22 -25.47 6.21 -9.18
C SER A 22 -26.80 6.36 -8.46
N ASP A 23 -26.95 5.70 -7.30
CA ASP A 23 -28.17 5.78 -6.49
C ASP A 23 -28.35 7.21 -5.97
N PHE A 24 -27.25 7.83 -5.51
CA PHE A 24 -27.27 9.22 -5.03
C PHE A 24 -27.64 10.20 -6.14
N MET A 25 -27.17 9.99 -7.35
CA MET A 25 -27.49 10.83 -8.51
C MET A 25 -28.94 10.67 -8.97
N ALA A 26 -29.53 9.49 -8.79
CA ALA A 26 -30.93 9.20 -9.12
C ALA A 26 -31.90 9.62 -8.01
N ALA A 27 -31.45 9.72 -6.74
CA ALA A 27 -32.34 9.99 -5.61
C ALA A 27 -32.87 11.45 -5.61
N PRO A 28 -34.14 11.66 -5.27
CA PRO A 28 -34.66 12.99 -4.95
C PRO A 28 -34.01 13.48 -3.66
N ALA A 29 -33.66 14.76 -3.57
CA ALA A 29 -32.90 15.43 -2.50
C ALA A 29 -33.14 14.91 -1.05
N PRO A 30 -32.41 13.93 -0.54
CA PRO A 30 -32.74 13.29 0.74
C PRO A 30 -32.06 13.92 1.97
N LEU A 31 -31.25 14.97 1.81
CA LEU A 31 -30.34 15.43 2.88
C LEU A 31 -30.34 16.94 3.12
N GLY A 32 -31.48 17.57 3.36
CA GLY A 32 -31.49 18.93 3.88
C GLY A 32 -31.52 20.05 2.85
N SER A 33 -30.88 21.21 3.10
CA SER A 33 -31.02 22.40 2.27
C SER A 33 -30.63 22.16 0.81
N SER A 34 -31.36 22.75 -0.13
CA SER A 34 -31.12 22.63 -1.58
C SER A 34 -29.67 22.94 -2.00
N ARG A 35 -29.02 23.89 -1.33
CA ARG A 35 -27.63 24.29 -1.61
C ARG A 35 -26.62 23.21 -1.22
N ALA A 36 -26.75 22.62 -0.03
CA ALA A 36 -25.84 21.58 0.43
C ALA A 36 -25.96 20.32 -0.45
N TYR A 37 -27.17 19.95 -0.83
CA TYR A 37 -27.42 18.84 -1.73
C TYR A 37 -26.85 19.08 -3.13
N SER A 38 -27.02 20.29 -3.69
CA SER A 38 -26.43 20.65 -4.98
C SER A 38 -24.91 20.55 -4.98
N LEU A 39 -24.25 21.00 -3.91
CA LEU A 39 -22.79 20.88 -3.77
C LEU A 39 -22.34 19.42 -3.68
N LEU A 40 -23.08 18.58 -2.96
CA LEU A 40 -22.80 17.15 -2.90
C LEU A 40 -22.97 16.48 -4.26
N ARG A 41 -24.01 16.82 -5.03
CA ARG A 41 -24.22 16.30 -6.40
C ARG A 41 -23.06 16.66 -7.32
N ILE A 42 -22.57 17.89 -7.28
CA ILE A 42 -21.39 18.31 -8.03
C ILE A 42 -20.18 17.47 -7.61
N GLY A 43 -19.93 17.32 -6.32
CA GLY A 43 -18.82 16.52 -5.80
C GLY A 43 -18.89 15.05 -6.19
N VAL A 44 -20.11 14.45 -6.21
CA VAL A 44 -20.31 13.06 -6.67
C VAL A 44 -20.09 12.94 -8.17
N SER A 45 -20.64 13.86 -8.98
CA SER A 45 -20.41 13.88 -10.43
C SER A 45 -18.94 14.01 -10.76
N ASP A 46 -18.22 14.93 -10.11
CA ASP A 46 -16.78 15.10 -10.24
C ASP A 46 -15.98 13.84 -9.88
N ALA A 47 -16.41 13.12 -8.84
CA ALA A 47 -15.75 11.88 -8.43
C ALA A 47 -16.01 10.73 -9.42
N MET A 48 -17.23 10.63 -9.98
CA MET A 48 -17.55 9.66 -11.04
C MET A 48 -16.71 9.93 -12.29
N ASP A 49 -16.64 11.17 -12.74
CA ASP A 49 -15.81 11.57 -13.88
C ASP A 49 -14.31 11.30 -13.65
N ALA A 50 -13.83 11.52 -12.41
CA ALA A 50 -12.44 11.22 -12.05
C ALA A 50 -12.17 9.72 -12.08
N LEU A 51 -13.13 8.90 -11.61
CA LEU A 51 -13.00 7.43 -11.65
C LEU A 51 -12.95 6.91 -13.08
N GLU A 52 -13.85 7.38 -13.95
CA GLU A 52 -13.88 6.99 -15.38
C GLU A 52 -12.58 7.36 -16.10
N ARG A 53 -12.00 8.51 -15.79
CA ARG A 53 -10.71 8.96 -16.39
C ARG A 53 -9.49 8.33 -15.72
N GLY A 54 -9.65 7.57 -14.66
CA GLY A 54 -8.53 7.02 -13.90
C GLY A 54 -7.71 8.10 -13.16
N ASP A 55 -8.32 9.25 -12.83
CA ASP A 55 -7.66 10.36 -12.12
C ASP A 55 -7.59 10.07 -10.61
N VAL A 56 -6.64 9.22 -10.26
CA VAL A 56 -6.38 8.84 -8.86
C VAL A 56 -6.01 10.05 -8.00
N ALA A 57 -5.31 11.03 -8.58
CA ALA A 57 -4.87 12.21 -7.84
C ALA A 57 -6.07 13.01 -7.33
N ARG A 58 -7.06 13.23 -8.19
CA ARG A 58 -8.29 13.94 -7.80
C ARG A 58 -9.06 13.19 -6.72
N LEU A 59 -9.21 11.86 -6.86
CA LEU A 59 -9.90 11.02 -5.89
C LEU A 59 -9.17 10.97 -4.54
N ALA A 60 -7.87 10.75 -4.54
CA ALA A 60 -7.08 10.68 -3.32
C ALA A 60 -7.05 12.02 -2.57
N ASN A 61 -6.95 13.15 -3.28
CA ASN A 61 -6.99 14.47 -2.68
C ASN A 61 -8.37 14.83 -2.09
N ALA A 62 -9.44 14.20 -2.57
CA ALA A 62 -10.78 14.37 -2.04
C ALA A 62 -11.04 13.53 -0.78
N LEU A 63 -10.17 12.56 -0.47
CA LEU A 63 -10.29 11.65 0.66
C LEU A 63 -9.28 11.97 1.77
N PRO A 64 -9.65 11.79 3.05
CA PRO A 64 -8.64 11.65 4.10
C PRO A 64 -7.72 10.47 3.79
N ARG A 65 -6.45 10.57 4.12
CA ARG A 65 -5.49 9.46 3.92
C ARG A 65 -5.94 8.13 4.53
N SER A 66 -6.63 8.19 5.67
CA SER A 66 -7.20 7.02 6.32
C SER A 66 -8.23 6.27 5.47
N GLU A 67 -8.73 6.89 4.42
CA GLU A 67 -9.75 6.33 3.50
C GLU A 67 -9.18 5.98 2.12
N HIS A 68 -7.88 6.15 1.88
CA HIS A 68 -7.23 5.78 0.62
C HIS A 68 -7.36 4.29 0.28
N TRP A 69 -7.54 3.42 1.28
CA TRP A 69 -7.82 2.00 1.08
C TRP A 69 -9.02 1.73 0.16
N ARG A 70 -9.99 2.63 0.13
CA ARG A 70 -11.20 2.54 -0.73
C ARG A 70 -10.88 2.62 -2.22
N LEU A 71 -9.77 3.27 -2.58
CA LEU A 71 -9.34 3.40 -3.97
C LEU A 71 -8.65 2.12 -4.48
N PHE A 72 -8.29 1.21 -3.58
CA PHE A 72 -7.51 0.03 -3.94
C PHE A 72 -8.29 -0.95 -4.84
N GLU A 73 -9.59 -1.07 -4.68
CA GLU A 73 -10.42 -1.92 -5.56
C GLU A 73 -10.33 -1.46 -7.02
N ALA A 74 -10.44 -0.18 -7.27
CA ALA A 74 -10.43 0.38 -8.63
C ALA A 74 -9.01 0.50 -9.22
N PHE A 75 -7.99 0.73 -8.39
CA PHE A 75 -6.64 1.08 -8.85
C PHE A 75 -5.54 0.14 -8.34
N GLY A 76 -5.90 -0.94 -7.67
CA GLY A 76 -4.92 -1.90 -7.12
C GLY A 76 -4.09 -2.62 -8.18
N ALA A 77 -4.57 -2.69 -9.43
CA ALA A 77 -3.78 -3.22 -10.55
C ALA A 77 -2.56 -2.34 -10.89
N ASP A 78 -2.64 -1.04 -10.59
CA ASP A 78 -1.55 -0.06 -10.78
C ASP A 78 -0.83 0.24 -9.44
N ALA A 79 -0.98 -0.63 -8.44
CA ALA A 79 -0.33 -0.47 -7.15
C ALA A 79 1.10 -0.98 -7.18
N ALA A 80 1.97 -0.26 -6.47
CA ALA A 80 3.30 -0.72 -6.12
C ALA A 80 3.38 -0.95 -4.60
N TYR A 81 4.02 -2.03 -4.23
CA TYR A 81 4.37 -2.39 -2.86
C TYR A 81 5.86 -2.15 -2.68
N LEU A 82 6.23 -1.46 -1.61
CA LEU A 82 7.59 -1.00 -1.45
C LEU A 82 8.02 -1.09 0.01
N ASP A 83 9.29 -1.45 0.18
CA ASP A 83 10.03 -1.42 1.43
C ASP A 83 11.48 -1.08 1.14
N ILE A 84 12.12 -0.27 2.01
CA ILE A 84 13.52 0.10 1.86
C ILE A 84 14.36 -0.45 3.01
N GLU A 85 15.62 -0.76 2.68
CA GLU A 85 16.66 -1.00 3.67
C GLU A 85 17.62 0.20 3.71
N THR A 86 18.01 0.58 4.91
CA THR A 86 18.98 1.65 5.11
C THR A 86 20.23 1.10 5.76
N GLY A 87 21.36 1.73 5.49
CA GLY A 87 22.63 1.46 6.15
C GLY A 87 23.28 2.77 6.60
N ASP A 88 24.13 2.70 7.60
CA ASP A 88 24.97 3.83 7.96
C ASP A 88 26.04 4.01 6.89
N ASP A 89 26.09 5.18 6.28
CA ASP A 89 27.26 5.57 5.51
C ASP A 89 28.42 5.98 6.45
N VAL A 90 29.62 6.12 5.89
CA VAL A 90 30.81 6.54 6.65
C VAL A 90 30.67 7.91 7.33
N TRP A 91 29.59 8.65 7.06
CA TRP A 91 29.30 9.97 7.58
C TRP A 91 28.15 9.96 8.59
N GLY A 92 27.60 8.79 8.96
CA GLY A 92 26.48 8.64 9.90
C GLY A 92 25.13 9.11 9.37
N HIS A 93 24.98 9.20 8.04
CA HIS A 93 23.68 9.48 7.41
C HIS A 93 22.99 8.19 6.99
N GLU A 94 21.69 8.10 7.24
CA GLU A 94 20.89 7.00 6.71
C GLU A 94 20.92 7.06 5.18
N SER A 95 21.63 6.12 4.56
CA SER A 95 21.65 5.92 3.12
C SER A 95 20.83 4.71 2.73
N ILE A 96 20.13 4.77 1.60
CA ILE A 96 19.38 3.61 1.10
C ILE A 96 20.38 2.57 0.61
N SER A 97 20.36 1.39 1.22
CA SER A 97 21.15 0.23 0.81
C SER A 97 20.42 -0.62 -0.23
N ALA A 98 19.11 -0.73 -0.13
CA ALA A 98 18.26 -1.41 -1.12
C ALA A 98 16.83 -0.86 -1.14
N ILE A 99 16.15 -1.09 -2.24
CA ILE A 99 14.71 -0.91 -2.39
C ILE A 99 14.14 -2.22 -2.93
N GLY A 100 13.30 -2.88 -2.13
CA GLY A 100 12.42 -3.92 -2.60
C GLY A 100 11.14 -3.34 -3.13
N LEU A 101 10.69 -3.83 -4.27
CA LEU A 101 9.42 -3.40 -4.83
C LEU A 101 8.73 -4.52 -5.59
N PHE A 102 7.40 -4.46 -5.61
CA PHE A 102 6.54 -5.32 -6.40
C PHE A 102 5.46 -4.48 -7.05
N ASP A 103 5.32 -4.57 -8.36
CA ASP A 103 4.23 -3.94 -9.11
C ASP A 103 3.71 -4.89 -10.21
N SER A 104 3.00 -4.37 -11.21
CA SER A 104 2.46 -5.17 -12.32
C SER A 104 3.52 -5.90 -13.15
N ALA A 105 4.77 -5.45 -13.12
CA ALA A 105 5.90 -6.12 -13.78
C ALA A 105 6.54 -7.21 -12.90
N GLY A 106 6.04 -7.39 -11.68
CA GLY A 106 6.55 -8.37 -10.71
C GLY A 106 7.55 -7.78 -9.71
N PRO A 107 8.24 -8.65 -8.98
CA PRO A 107 9.18 -8.25 -7.95
C PRO A 107 10.48 -7.73 -8.53
N ARG A 108 11.06 -6.73 -7.87
CA ARG A 108 12.38 -6.19 -8.19
C ARG A 108 13.11 -5.84 -6.90
N PHE A 109 14.41 -5.92 -6.97
CA PHE A 109 15.30 -5.57 -5.89
C PHE A 109 16.40 -4.66 -6.42
N LEU A 110 16.36 -3.39 -6.03
CA LEU A 110 17.36 -2.39 -6.42
C LEU A 110 18.40 -2.26 -5.32
N LEU A 111 19.66 -2.28 -5.71
CA LEU A 111 20.79 -2.31 -4.80
C LEU A 111 21.67 -1.07 -4.96
N ALA A 112 22.11 -0.50 -3.85
CA ALA A 112 23.06 0.61 -3.84
C ALA A 112 24.36 0.24 -4.57
N GLY A 113 24.84 1.15 -5.42
CA GLY A 113 26.03 0.91 -6.25
C GLY A 113 25.77 0.08 -7.50
N ARG A 114 24.55 -0.41 -7.74
CA ARG A 114 24.16 -1.15 -8.94
C ARG A 114 23.08 -0.41 -9.73
N ASP A 115 21.86 -0.51 -9.28
CA ASP A 115 20.67 -0.11 -10.04
C ASP A 115 19.67 0.76 -9.23
N LEU A 116 20.05 1.17 -8.03
CA LEU A 116 19.21 2.01 -7.17
C LEU A 116 18.76 3.31 -7.87
N HIS A 117 19.59 3.84 -8.76
CA HIS A 117 19.31 5.05 -9.55
C HIS A 117 18.12 4.90 -10.51
N LEU A 118 17.68 3.67 -10.80
CA LEU A 118 16.53 3.40 -11.68
C LEU A 118 15.18 3.63 -10.96
N PHE A 119 15.19 3.76 -9.64
CA PHE A 119 13.98 3.88 -8.84
C PHE A 119 13.01 4.98 -9.33
N PRO A 120 13.42 6.23 -9.58
CA PRO A 120 12.49 7.28 -9.99
C PRO A 120 11.78 6.97 -11.31
N GLU A 121 12.48 6.35 -12.26
CA GLU A 121 11.91 5.96 -13.55
C GLU A 121 10.87 4.85 -13.40
N LEU A 122 11.21 3.81 -12.62
CA LEU A 122 10.32 2.69 -12.34
C LEU A 122 9.06 3.13 -11.59
N ALA A 123 9.19 4.08 -10.67
CA ALA A 123 8.10 4.57 -9.85
C ALA A 123 7.16 5.57 -10.55
N ARG A 124 7.49 5.98 -11.79
CA ARG A 124 6.76 7.04 -12.51
C ARG A 124 5.32 6.66 -12.88
N SER A 125 5.05 5.39 -13.11
CA SER A 125 3.74 4.89 -13.56
C SER A 125 2.80 4.49 -12.43
N TRP A 126 3.27 4.48 -11.17
CA TRP A 126 2.47 4.00 -10.07
C TRP A 126 1.34 4.97 -9.71
N LYS A 127 0.16 4.46 -9.53
CA LYS A 127 -1.01 5.23 -9.10
C LYS A 127 -1.26 5.10 -7.60
N VAL A 128 -0.96 3.93 -7.04
CA VAL A 128 -1.14 3.60 -5.64
C VAL A 128 0.19 3.11 -5.07
N LEU A 129 0.58 3.63 -3.94
CA LEU A 129 1.72 3.14 -3.16
C LEU A 129 1.21 2.42 -1.92
N VAL A 130 1.70 1.21 -1.68
CA VAL A 130 1.43 0.43 -0.48
C VAL A 130 2.72 0.17 0.27
N THR A 131 2.76 0.53 1.55
CA THR A 131 3.95 0.35 2.41
C THR A 131 3.51 -0.12 3.79
N PHE A 132 4.47 -0.49 4.63
CA PHE A 132 4.27 -0.67 6.06
C PHE A 132 5.09 0.35 6.86
N ASN A 133 4.43 1.32 7.48
CA ASN A 133 5.06 2.47 8.15
C ASN A 133 5.79 3.45 7.22
N GLY A 134 5.57 3.35 5.91
CA GLY A 134 6.31 4.13 4.92
C GLY A 134 6.00 5.62 4.93
N LEU A 135 4.86 6.05 5.46
CA LEU A 135 4.56 7.47 5.67
C LEU A 135 5.58 8.13 6.60
N SER A 136 6.09 7.39 7.59
CA SER A 136 7.01 7.91 8.60
C SER A 136 8.46 7.57 8.31
N PHE A 137 8.75 6.56 7.48
CA PHE A 137 10.10 6.06 7.24
C PHE A 137 10.48 6.10 5.77
N ASP A 138 9.94 5.21 4.93
CA ASP A 138 10.38 5.02 3.55
C ASP A 138 10.25 6.29 2.69
N VAL A 139 9.07 6.88 2.67
CA VAL A 139 8.78 8.03 1.79
C VAL A 139 9.63 9.27 2.13
N PRO A 140 9.82 9.67 3.40
CA PRO A 140 10.74 10.74 3.73
C PRO A 140 12.19 10.50 3.30
N ILE A 141 12.68 9.26 3.43
CA ILE A 141 14.05 8.89 3.04
C ILE A 141 14.18 8.89 1.52
N LEU A 142 13.24 8.27 0.80
CA LEU A 142 13.21 8.25 -0.67
C LEU A 142 13.16 9.66 -1.27
N ARG A 143 12.35 10.56 -0.71
CA ARG A 143 12.28 11.95 -1.18
C ARG A 143 13.56 12.74 -0.95
N ARG A 144 14.35 12.41 0.08
CA ARG A 144 15.68 13.02 0.27
C ARG A 144 16.70 12.47 -0.73
N ALA A 145 16.64 11.14 -0.97
CA ALA A 145 17.57 10.48 -1.89
C ALA A 145 17.25 10.79 -3.37
N PHE A 146 15.98 10.97 -3.70
CA PHE A 146 15.48 11.21 -5.05
C PHE A 146 14.54 12.43 -5.06
N PRO A 147 15.08 13.66 -5.04
CA PRO A 147 14.28 14.89 -4.98
C PRO A 147 13.31 15.07 -6.15
N GLU A 148 13.61 14.48 -7.31
CA GLU A 148 12.77 14.49 -8.50
C GLU A 148 11.57 13.54 -8.40
N TRP A 149 11.59 12.57 -7.47
CA TRP A 149 10.50 11.64 -7.28
C TRP A 149 9.38 12.25 -6.45
N THR A 150 8.18 12.14 -6.97
CA THR A 150 6.95 12.49 -6.25
C THR A 150 6.19 11.20 -5.95
N PRO A 151 5.90 10.90 -4.68
CA PRO A 151 5.12 9.71 -4.35
C PRO A 151 3.73 9.76 -4.96
N PRO A 152 3.16 8.60 -5.32
CA PRO A 152 1.79 8.52 -5.80
C PRO A 152 0.82 9.24 -4.86
N PRO A 153 -0.21 9.91 -5.39
CA PRO A 153 -1.18 10.65 -4.58
C PRO A 153 -1.99 9.74 -3.65
N CYS A 154 -2.25 8.50 -4.06
CA CYS A 154 -2.85 7.47 -3.24
C CYS A 154 -1.76 6.66 -2.54
N HIS A 155 -1.58 6.88 -1.24
CA HIS A 155 -0.66 6.11 -0.42
C HIS A 155 -1.43 5.41 0.71
N ILE A 156 -1.33 4.09 0.75
CA ILE A 156 -1.93 3.23 1.77
C ILE A 156 -0.81 2.70 2.67
N ASP A 157 -0.76 3.20 3.88
CA ASP A 157 0.17 2.69 4.90
C ASP A 157 -0.52 1.59 5.70
N LEU A 158 -0.07 0.36 5.51
CA LEU A 158 -0.68 -0.83 6.12
C LEU A 158 -0.57 -0.83 7.65
N ARG A 159 0.46 -0.21 8.22
CA ARG A 159 0.55 -0.08 9.67
C ARG A 159 -0.67 0.66 10.23
N HIS A 160 -1.10 1.74 9.58
CA HIS A 160 -2.28 2.50 10.00
C HIS A 160 -3.58 1.74 9.72
N LEU A 161 -3.70 1.09 8.57
CA LEU A 161 -4.89 0.32 8.21
C LEU A 161 -5.10 -0.86 9.17
N LEU A 162 -4.04 -1.66 9.40
CA LEU A 162 -4.10 -2.84 10.25
C LEU A 162 -4.26 -2.49 11.73
N THR A 163 -3.66 -1.38 12.19
CA THR A 163 -3.89 -0.88 13.57
C THR A 163 -5.35 -0.56 13.82
N ARG A 164 -6.07 0.02 12.86
CA ARG A 164 -7.53 0.27 13.00
C ARG A 164 -8.36 -1.01 13.08
N LEU A 165 -7.83 -2.10 12.54
CA LEU A 165 -8.44 -3.44 12.58
C LEU A 165 -8.06 -4.23 13.85
N GLY A 166 -7.25 -3.65 14.74
CA GLY A 166 -6.84 -4.24 15.99
C GLY A 166 -5.48 -4.93 15.97
N HIS A 167 -4.77 -4.94 14.82
CA HIS A 167 -3.44 -5.53 14.70
C HIS A 167 -2.37 -4.49 15.03
N HIS A 168 -1.51 -4.79 16.01
CA HIS A 168 -0.52 -3.85 16.52
C HIS A 168 0.89 -4.42 16.49
N GLY A 169 1.87 -3.56 16.22
CA GLY A 169 3.29 -3.93 16.25
C GLY A 169 4.00 -3.78 14.91
N GLY A 170 5.12 -4.45 14.75
CA GLY A 170 5.90 -4.49 13.52
C GLY A 170 5.34 -5.50 12.52
N LEU A 171 5.78 -5.40 11.26
CA LEU A 171 5.30 -6.23 10.15
C LEU A 171 5.36 -7.73 10.47
N LYS A 172 6.51 -8.24 10.91
CA LYS A 172 6.72 -9.66 11.25
C LYS A 172 5.74 -10.18 12.32
N ARG A 173 5.46 -9.35 13.33
CA ARG A 173 4.51 -9.73 14.36
C ARG A 173 3.11 -9.87 13.81
N ILE A 174 2.69 -8.96 12.94
CA ILE A 174 1.36 -9.00 12.31
C ILE A 174 1.26 -10.18 11.34
N GLU A 175 2.34 -10.50 10.60
CA GLU A 175 2.43 -11.68 9.76
C GLU A 175 2.22 -12.99 10.54
N ASP A 176 2.80 -13.08 11.74
CA ASP A 176 2.66 -14.25 12.62
C ASP A 176 1.29 -14.27 13.31
N GLU A 177 0.71 -13.10 13.65
CA GLU A 177 -0.60 -12.99 14.34
C GLU A 177 -1.76 -13.42 13.44
N ILE A 178 -1.71 -13.13 12.14
CA ILE A 178 -2.80 -13.47 11.21
C ILE A 178 -2.52 -14.83 10.56
N GLU A 179 -2.61 -15.89 11.37
CA GLU A 179 -2.28 -17.28 10.96
C GLU A 179 -2.98 -17.71 9.66
N SER A 180 -4.22 -17.27 9.44
CA SER A 180 -5.03 -17.61 8.27
C SER A 180 -4.41 -17.18 6.94
N LEU A 181 -3.48 -16.22 6.94
CA LEU A 181 -2.78 -15.74 5.75
C LEU A 181 -1.52 -16.54 5.42
N ASN A 182 -1.05 -17.39 6.33
CA ASN A 182 0.17 -18.21 6.17
C ASN A 182 1.39 -17.39 5.70
N LEU A 183 1.62 -16.22 6.32
CA LEU A 183 2.70 -15.29 5.98
C LEU A 183 3.99 -15.53 6.77
N ALA A 184 3.99 -16.52 7.67
CA ALA A 184 5.16 -16.82 8.48
C ALA A 184 6.42 -17.01 7.63
N ARG A 185 7.50 -16.33 8.01
CA ARG A 185 8.77 -16.38 7.29
C ARG A 185 9.50 -17.70 7.53
N PRO A 186 10.36 -18.14 6.59
CA PRO A 186 11.27 -19.26 6.83
C PRO A 186 12.12 -18.99 8.08
N TRP A 187 12.52 -20.08 8.73
CA TRP A 187 13.26 -20.00 10.01
C TRP A 187 14.52 -19.13 9.95
N HIS A 188 15.24 -19.15 8.81
CA HIS A 188 16.47 -18.40 8.60
C HIS A 188 16.26 -16.89 8.45
N LEU A 189 15.05 -16.45 8.09
CA LEU A 189 14.67 -15.03 7.99
C LEU A 189 13.99 -14.49 9.25
N ARG A 190 13.41 -15.35 10.09
CA ARG A 190 12.66 -14.91 11.28
C ARG A 190 13.45 -14.09 12.26
N ARG A 191 14.77 -14.39 12.38
CA ARG A 191 15.67 -13.75 13.33
C ARG A 191 16.40 -12.51 12.79
N ILE A 192 16.35 -12.28 11.47
CA ILE A 192 16.99 -11.13 10.87
C ILE A 192 16.18 -9.88 11.26
N ASP A 193 16.86 -8.92 11.87
CA ASP A 193 16.31 -7.58 12.13
C ASP A 193 17.01 -6.53 11.24
N GLY A 194 16.67 -5.22 11.43
CA GLY A 194 17.26 -4.15 10.64
C GLY A 194 18.78 -4.02 10.82
N TRP A 195 19.30 -4.34 12.02
CA TRP A 195 20.74 -4.37 12.26
C TRP A 195 21.44 -5.51 11.51
N ASP A 196 20.82 -6.68 11.54
CA ASP A 196 21.30 -7.83 10.78
C ASP A 196 21.28 -7.55 9.28
N ALA A 197 20.23 -6.89 8.77
CA ALA A 197 20.12 -6.48 7.37
C ALA A 197 21.29 -5.55 6.96
N CYS A 198 21.64 -4.54 7.79
CA CYS A 198 22.81 -3.69 7.57
C CYS A 198 24.10 -4.50 7.51
N ASN A 199 24.30 -5.47 8.41
CA ASN A 199 25.47 -6.36 8.42
C ASN A 199 25.54 -7.25 7.18
N LEU A 200 24.39 -7.80 6.74
CA LEU A 200 24.33 -8.61 5.52
C LEU A 200 24.68 -7.79 4.29
N PHE A 201 24.17 -6.56 4.18
CA PHE A 201 24.53 -5.65 3.09
C PHE A 201 26.03 -5.35 3.06
N ARG A 202 26.65 -5.01 4.23
CA ARG A 202 28.08 -4.74 4.32
C ARG A 202 28.91 -5.93 3.85
N ARG A 203 28.63 -7.14 4.37
CA ARG A 203 29.30 -8.38 3.95
C ARG A 203 29.12 -8.66 2.47
N GLY A 204 27.91 -8.41 1.93
CA GLY A 204 27.63 -8.54 0.50
C GLY A 204 28.52 -7.64 -0.35
N ARG A 205 28.74 -6.39 0.08
CA ARG A 205 29.65 -5.45 -0.58
C ARG A 205 31.11 -5.89 -0.53
N GLU A 206 31.49 -6.65 0.47
CA GLU A 206 32.83 -7.25 0.63
C GLU A 206 32.99 -8.56 -0.18
N GLY A 207 31.97 -8.98 -0.93
CA GLY A 207 32.01 -10.15 -1.79
C GLY A 207 31.33 -11.41 -1.23
N ASP A 208 30.68 -11.33 -0.07
CA ASP A 208 29.91 -12.45 0.49
C ASP A 208 28.55 -12.55 -0.23
N ARG A 209 28.51 -13.41 -1.25
CA ARG A 209 27.32 -13.64 -2.08
C ARG A 209 26.14 -14.20 -1.29
N GLU A 210 26.39 -15.03 -0.28
CA GLU A 210 25.33 -15.60 0.54
C GLU A 210 24.70 -14.55 1.45
N ALA A 211 25.50 -13.67 2.03
CA ALA A 211 24.99 -12.52 2.79
C ALA A 211 24.10 -11.63 1.91
N LEU A 212 24.52 -11.35 0.67
CA LEU A 212 23.74 -10.55 -0.26
C LEU A 212 22.43 -11.25 -0.68
N ARG A 213 22.48 -12.57 -0.87
CA ARG A 213 21.28 -13.37 -1.16
C ARG A 213 20.28 -13.30 0.00
N LEU A 214 20.75 -13.48 1.23
CA LEU A 214 19.90 -13.40 2.42
C LEU A 214 19.33 -11.99 2.61
N PHE A 215 20.09 -10.94 2.33
CA PHE A 215 19.65 -9.56 2.40
C PHE A 215 18.51 -9.28 1.41
N ALA A 216 18.70 -9.71 0.15
CA ALA A 216 17.65 -9.56 -0.86
C ALA A 216 16.39 -10.37 -0.54
N GLU A 217 16.57 -11.62 -0.08
CA GLU A 217 15.46 -12.48 0.32
C GLU A 217 14.66 -11.86 1.47
N TYR A 218 15.36 -11.34 2.47
CA TYR A 218 14.75 -10.68 3.61
C TYR A 218 13.84 -9.50 3.20
N ASN A 219 14.38 -8.55 2.45
CA ASN A 219 13.63 -7.38 1.99
C ASN A 219 12.47 -7.75 1.04
N LEU A 220 12.67 -8.72 0.15
CA LEU A 220 11.61 -9.16 -0.74
C LEU A 220 10.44 -9.84 -0.01
N TYR A 221 10.69 -10.53 1.11
CA TYR A 221 9.62 -11.05 1.94
C TYR A 221 8.79 -9.92 2.55
N ASP A 222 9.42 -8.82 2.98
CA ASP A 222 8.70 -7.63 3.45
C ASP A 222 7.73 -7.16 2.37
N VAL A 223 8.21 -6.95 1.16
CA VAL A 223 7.42 -6.41 0.04
C VAL A 223 6.29 -7.35 -0.40
N VAL A 224 6.57 -8.65 -0.54
CA VAL A 224 5.57 -9.61 -1.06
C VAL A 224 4.41 -9.79 -0.10
N ASN A 225 4.72 -9.86 1.18
CA ASN A 225 3.71 -10.04 2.21
C ASN A 225 2.75 -8.83 2.27
N LEU A 226 3.21 -7.62 1.88
CA LEU A 226 2.33 -6.44 1.80
C LEU A 226 1.14 -6.65 0.85
N ARG A 227 1.30 -7.42 -0.23
CA ARG A 227 0.18 -7.72 -1.17
C ARG A 227 -0.95 -8.46 -0.47
N THR A 228 -0.60 -9.52 0.23
CA THR A 228 -1.57 -10.34 0.96
C THR A 228 -2.20 -9.54 2.09
N LEU A 229 -1.40 -8.78 2.85
CA LEU A 229 -1.87 -7.91 3.93
C LEU A 229 -2.76 -6.77 3.42
N MET A 230 -2.49 -6.24 2.22
CA MET A 230 -3.35 -5.20 1.63
C MET A 230 -4.73 -5.74 1.27
N ALA A 231 -4.79 -6.89 0.61
CA ALA A 231 -6.07 -7.51 0.26
C ALA A 231 -6.86 -7.92 1.52
N TYR A 232 -6.18 -8.46 2.53
CA TYR A 232 -6.77 -8.75 3.83
C TYR A 232 -7.30 -7.47 4.50
N GLY A 233 -6.48 -6.44 4.61
CA GLY A 233 -6.84 -5.18 5.25
C GLY A 233 -8.01 -4.49 4.55
N TYR A 234 -8.05 -4.50 3.21
CA TYR A 234 -9.18 -4.04 2.43
C TYR A 234 -10.45 -4.82 2.78
N ASN A 235 -10.40 -6.15 2.71
CA ASN A 235 -11.56 -7.01 2.96
C ASN A 235 -12.09 -6.85 4.40
N ALA A 236 -11.19 -6.83 5.38
CA ALA A 236 -11.56 -6.65 6.78
C ALA A 236 -12.22 -5.29 7.03
N GLN A 237 -11.66 -4.21 6.43
CA GLN A 237 -12.26 -2.87 6.56
C GLN A 237 -13.60 -2.79 5.82
N ALA A 238 -13.73 -3.39 4.63
CA ALA A 238 -14.98 -3.48 3.89
C ALA A 238 -16.06 -4.22 4.70
N GLN A 239 -15.71 -5.34 5.33
CA GLN A 239 -16.62 -6.09 6.20
C GLN A 239 -17.08 -5.27 7.43
N VAL A 240 -16.20 -4.46 8.02
CA VAL A 240 -16.57 -3.52 9.09
C VAL A 240 -17.64 -2.53 8.60
N GLU A 241 -17.50 -1.98 7.41
CA GLU A 241 -18.51 -1.05 6.86
C GLU A 241 -19.81 -1.79 6.48
N ILE A 242 -19.73 -2.97 5.88
CA ILE A 242 -20.91 -3.82 5.55
C ILE A 242 -21.67 -4.20 6.84
N ALA A 243 -20.97 -4.57 7.92
CA ALA A 243 -21.62 -4.86 9.20
C ALA A 243 -22.40 -3.65 9.78
N ARG A 244 -21.97 -2.43 9.44
CA ARG A 244 -22.62 -1.17 9.85
C ARG A 244 -23.78 -0.77 8.94
N ALA A 245 -23.75 -1.19 7.69
CA ALA A 245 -24.75 -0.92 6.66
C ALA A 245 -24.81 -2.12 5.69
N PRO A 246 -25.64 -3.14 5.96
CA PRO A 246 -25.72 -4.38 5.17
C PRO A 246 -26.02 -4.16 3.68
N GLU A 247 -26.65 -3.04 3.34
CA GLU A 247 -26.97 -2.63 1.97
C GLU A 247 -25.71 -2.51 1.09
N LEU A 248 -24.55 -2.30 1.70
CA LEU A 248 -23.25 -2.23 1.00
C LEU A 248 -22.81 -3.58 0.42
N SER A 249 -23.32 -4.70 0.92
CA SER A 249 -22.84 -6.03 0.51
C SER A 249 -22.95 -6.30 -0.99
N ALA A 250 -23.92 -5.67 -1.66
CA ALA A 250 -24.10 -5.77 -3.10
C ALA A 250 -23.20 -4.83 -3.93
N HIS A 251 -22.52 -3.87 -3.28
CA HIS A 251 -21.79 -2.80 -3.93
C HIS A 251 -20.29 -2.77 -3.59
N VAL A 252 -19.87 -3.49 -2.55
CA VAL A 252 -18.48 -3.54 -2.11
C VAL A 252 -17.94 -4.96 -2.33
N PRO A 253 -17.20 -5.20 -3.43
CA PRO A 253 -16.63 -6.50 -3.69
C PRO A 253 -15.52 -6.81 -2.68
N LEU A 254 -15.43 -8.07 -2.28
CA LEU A 254 -14.26 -8.56 -1.55
C LEU A 254 -13.20 -9.02 -2.55
N LEU A 255 -11.96 -8.68 -2.27
CA LEU A 255 -10.84 -9.00 -3.14
C LEU A 255 -10.33 -10.43 -2.88
N PRO A 256 -9.86 -11.14 -3.91
CA PRO A 256 -9.11 -12.37 -3.70
C PRO A 256 -7.84 -12.06 -2.90
N ILE A 257 -7.54 -12.91 -1.91
CA ILE A 257 -6.33 -12.76 -1.12
C ILE A 257 -5.20 -13.51 -1.82
N PRO A 258 -4.17 -12.82 -2.34
CA PRO A 258 -3.06 -13.47 -3.01
C PRO A 258 -2.30 -14.38 -2.04
N GLN A 259 -2.01 -15.59 -2.46
CA GLN A 259 -1.17 -16.52 -1.70
C GLN A 259 0.30 -16.21 -1.98
N ARG A 260 1.12 -16.22 -0.93
CA ARG A 260 2.57 -15.98 -1.09
C ARG A 260 3.24 -16.99 -2.03
N GLY A 261 2.82 -18.24 -1.99
CA GLY A 261 3.35 -19.30 -2.85
C GLY A 261 3.19 -19.08 -4.35
N GLU A 262 2.28 -18.18 -4.77
CA GLU A 262 2.13 -17.79 -6.16
C GLU A 262 3.25 -16.86 -6.66
N VAL A 263 4.07 -16.36 -5.74
CA VAL A 263 5.12 -15.38 -6.00
C VAL A 263 6.44 -15.85 -5.37
N LEU A 264 6.86 -17.05 -5.75
CA LEU A 264 8.19 -17.53 -5.38
C LEU A 264 9.21 -16.88 -6.31
N TYR A 265 10.14 -16.13 -5.73
CA TYR A 265 11.28 -15.59 -6.45
C TYR A 265 12.42 -16.57 -6.43
N ASP A 266 13.01 -16.75 -7.57
CA ASP A 266 14.40 -17.11 -7.60
C ASP A 266 15.23 -15.82 -7.35
N VAL A 267 15.55 -15.58 -6.07
CA VAL A 267 16.36 -14.43 -5.66
C VAL A 267 17.68 -14.38 -6.43
N SER A 268 18.20 -15.54 -6.83
CA SER A 268 19.41 -15.65 -7.66
C SER A 268 19.25 -14.92 -8.98
N LYS A 269 18.07 -14.93 -9.59
CA LYS A 269 17.80 -14.18 -10.85
C LYS A 269 17.80 -12.66 -10.63
N LEU A 270 17.35 -12.20 -9.48
CA LEU A 270 17.36 -10.77 -9.14
C LEU A 270 18.77 -10.26 -8.84
N LEU A 271 19.68 -11.17 -8.53
CA LEU A 271 21.09 -10.87 -8.26
C LEU A 271 22.03 -11.21 -9.43
N LEU A 272 21.48 -11.59 -10.61
CA LEU A 272 22.29 -11.84 -11.81
C LEU A 272 23.06 -10.55 -12.18
N GLY A 273 24.39 -10.68 -12.29
CA GLY A 273 25.28 -9.56 -12.59
C GLY A 273 26.08 -9.04 -11.40
N LEU A 274 25.98 -9.69 -10.24
CA LEU A 274 26.83 -9.44 -9.06
C LEU A 274 28.03 -10.38 -9.02
#